data_80b03eaa1eeb538edf010b7bd9c610a8
#
_entry.id   80b03eaa1eeb538edf010b7bd9c610a8
#
_cell.length_a   1.000
_cell.length_b   1.000
_cell.length_c   1.000
_cell.angle_alpha   90.00
_cell.angle_beta   90.00
_cell.angle_gamma   90.00
#
_symmetry.space_group_name_H-M   'P 1'
#
loop_
_entity.id
_entity.type
_entity.pdbx_description
1 polymer ?
#
loop_
_entity_poly.entity_id
_entity_poly.type
_entity_poly.pdbx_seq_one_letter_code
_entity_poly.pdbx_strand_id
1 'polypeptide(L)'
;MKLRGAEIGMGGISPAHVSAWNRMEDVELVAICDIRPEMMDRYDGQTTAKKYTDFDQMLANEQIDILDITLPTYMHADFAVKALSRGIHVVSEKPISLKREDVARVYGAAKENGKCFMVAQVLRWWPEYVYLKDCIDSGRFGKLVSGTMTRIGAIPVSSWDNWMQDPNRSGMVPFDLHIHDLDFLIYTMGKPEIDHVFHGMDYMHTVYRFGEARVACEAAWFHAPVQFSATFRMQFEHAVLEFNGMGLKIYKEDWTVQDMQTASNIEEGCYVPQSDGYFNELRYFVDCVKEGKMPEIIQPSELEAVIDTIREVYATK
;
A
#
# COMPACT_ATOMS: atom_id res chain seq x y z
N MET A 1 5.31 -24.63 14.25
CA MET A 1 4.95 -23.64 15.29
C MET A 1 4.38 -22.46 14.53
N LYS A 2 3.25 -21.86 14.98
CA LYS A 2 2.71 -20.65 14.36
C LYS A 2 3.61 -19.46 14.68
N LEU A 3 3.75 -18.52 13.73
CA LEU A 3 4.37 -17.23 14.01
C LEU A 3 3.44 -16.38 14.90
N ARG A 4 4.02 -15.61 15.79
CA ARG A 4 3.29 -14.74 16.73
C ARG A 4 3.26 -13.32 16.18
N GLY A 5 2.09 -12.94 15.63
CA GLY A 5 1.84 -11.60 15.10
C GLY A 5 1.32 -10.64 16.17
N ALA A 6 1.65 -9.38 16.05
CA ALA A 6 1.01 -8.29 16.80
C ALA A 6 0.72 -7.12 15.87
N GLU A 7 -0.32 -6.34 16.16
CA GLU A 7 -0.68 -5.14 15.40
C GLU A 7 -0.76 -3.92 16.32
N ILE A 8 -0.22 -2.79 15.86
CA ILE A 8 -0.28 -1.51 16.58
C ILE A 8 -0.93 -0.42 15.73
N GLY A 9 -1.91 0.29 16.34
CA GLY A 9 -2.68 1.33 15.67
C GLY A 9 -4.00 0.77 15.13
N MET A 10 -4.99 0.57 16.01
CA MET A 10 -6.27 -0.03 15.64
C MET A 10 -7.22 0.98 14.98
N GLY A 11 -6.67 1.77 14.02
CA GLY A 11 -7.35 2.84 13.28
C GLY A 11 -8.26 2.37 12.14
N GLY A 12 -8.37 3.21 11.10
CA GLY A 12 -9.27 2.99 9.95
C GLY A 12 -8.88 1.80 9.08
N ILE A 13 -7.57 1.52 8.90
CA ILE A 13 -7.08 0.44 8.04
C ILE A 13 -6.98 -0.92 8.77
N SER A 14 -6.83 -0.90 10.08
CA SER A 14 -6.68 -2.10 10.91
C SER A 14 -7.74 -3.20 10.65
N PRO A 15 -9.03 -2.93 10.34
CA PRO A 15 -9.97 -4.00 10.03
C PRO A 15 -9.57 -4.88 8.84
N ALA A 16 -8.91 -4.31 7.83
CA ALA A 16 -8.41 -5.07 6.69
C ALA A 16 -7.24 -5.98 7.10
N HIS A 17 -6.31 -5.44 7.92
CA HIS A 17 -5.15 -6.19 8.40
C HIS A 17 -5.56 -7.30 9.39
N VAL A 18 -6.37 -7.01 10.42
CA VAL A 18 -6.89 -8.05 11.34
C VAL A 18 -7.64 -9.15 10.59
N SER A 19 -8.46 -8.77 9.60
CA SER A 19 -9.15 -9.77 8.75
C SER A 19 -8.16 -10.65 8.00
N ALA A 20 -7.08 -10.08 7.46
CA ALA A 20 -6.05 -10.83 6.77
C ALA A 20 -5.29 -11.77 7.73
N TRP A 21 -4.87 -11.27 8.91
CA TRP A 21 -4.21 -12.08 9.94
C TRP A 21 -5.06 -13.25 10.39
N ASN A 22 -6.35 -13.04 10.64
CA ASN A 22 -7.27 -14.09 11.10
C ASN A 22 -7.50 -15.22 10.08
N ARG A 23 -7.23 -14.99 8.79
CA ARG A 23 -7.31 -16.00 7.73
C ARG A 23 -6.05 -16.85 7.58
N MET A 24 -4.95 -16.50 8.28
CA MET A 24 -3.68 -17.22 8.19
C MET A 24 -3.60 -18.31 9.25
N GLU A 25 -3.62 -19.58 8.83
CA GLU A 25 -3.57 -20.73 9.74
C GLU A 25 -2.22 -20.87 10.47
N ASP A 26 -1.15 -20.32 9.90
CA ASP A 26 0.24 -20.44 10.37
C ASP A 26 0.73 -19.19 11.11
N VAL A 27 -0.14 -18.22 11.36
CA VAL A 27 0.10 -17.04 12.21
C VAL A 27 -0.95 -17.03 13.32
N GLU A 28 -0.57 -16.55 14.50
CA GLU A 28 -1.46 -16.26 15.60
C GLU A 28 -1.33 -14.77 15.97
N LEU A 29 -2.39 -14.01 15.82
CA LEU A 29 -2.44 -12.62 16.31
C LEU A 29 -2.54 -12.65 17.83
N VAL A 30 -1.41 -12.46 18.51
CA VAL A 30 -1.30 -12.61 19.97
C VAL A 30 -1.57 -11.32 20.73
N ALA A 31 -1.37 -10.16 20.10
CA ALA A 31 -1.58 -8.86 20.73
C ALA A 31 -2.04 -7.81 19.73
N ILE A 32 -2.87 -6.90 20.21
CA ILE A 32 -3.25 -5.65 19.52
C ILE A 32 -3.02 -4.47 20.45
N CYS A 33 -2.62 -3.31 19.91
CA CYS A 33 -2.28 -2.15 20.70
C CYS A 33 -2.82 -0.85 20.10
N ASP A 34 -3.58 -0.09 20.88
CA ASP A 34 -3.97 1.30 20.58
C ASP A 34 -4.08 2.08 21.88
N ILE A 35 -3.66 3.32 21.90
CA ILE A 35 -3.78 4.21 23.07
C ILE A 35 -5.25 4.43 23.50
N ARG A 36 -6.19 4.14 22.63
CA ARG A 36 -7.64 4.24 22.84
C ARG A 36 -8.23 2.84 22.98
N PRO A 37 -8.59 2.39 24.16
CA PRO A 37 -9.12 1.04 24.40
C PRO A 37 -10.32 0.70 23.52
N GLU A 38 -11.22 1.65 23.30
CA GLU A 38 -12.43 1.49 22.48
C GLU A 38 -12.16 1.09 21.04
N MET A 39 -10.98 1.41 20.50
CA MET A 39 -10.58 1.00 19.16
C MET A 39 -10.28 -0.50 19.07
N MET A 40 -9.89 -1.08 20.18
CA MET A 40 -9.63 -2.52 20.30
C MET A 40 -10.90 -3.33 20.63
N ASP A 41 -11.90 -2.70 21.26
CA ASP A 41 -13.13 -3.38 21.69
C ASP A 41 -13.97 -3.87 20.50
N ARG A 42 -13.86 -3.24 19.35
CA ARG A 42 -14.53 -3.68 18.12
C ARG A 42 -14.05 -5.04 17.60
N TYR A 43 -12.94 -5.53 18.10
CA TYR A 43 -12.37 -6.83 17.74
C TYR A 43 -12.75 -7.94 18.74
N ASP A 44 -13.58 -7.65 19.74
CA ASP A 44 -14.10 -8.66 20.66
C ASP A 44 -14.87 -9.75 19.89
N GLY A 45 -14.50 -11.00 20.15
CA GLY A 45 -15.05 -12.14 19.42
C GLY A 45 -14.49 -12.35 17.98
N GLN A 46 -13.68 -11.44 17.46
CA GLN A 46 -13.01 -11.59 16.17
C GLN A 46 -11.58 -12.10 16.31
N THR A 47 -10.92 -11.81 17.42
CA THR A 47 -9.59 -12.32 17.74
C THR A 47 -9.48 -12.63 19.23
N THR A 48 -8.51 -13.49 19.60
CA THR A 48 -8.14 -13.81 20.98
C THR A 48 -6.91 -13.00 21.42
N ALA A 49 -6.46 -12.04 20.63
CA ALA A 49 -5.31 -11.20 20.90
C ALA A 49 -5.49 -10.41 22.20
N LYS A 50 -4.43 -10.31 23.00
CA LYS A 50 -4.43 -9.47 24.19
C LYS A 50 -4.38 -8.01 23.80
N LYS A 51 -5.11 -7.17 24.54
CA LYS A 51 -5.22 -5.73 24.31
C LYS A 51 -4.22 -4.96 25.17
N TYR A 52 -3.49 -4.05 24.54
CA TYR A 52 -2.50 -3.17 25.19
C TYR A 52 -2.78 -1.72 24.84
N THR A 53 -2.66 -0.82 25.81
CA THR A 53 -2.72 0.63 25.59
C THR A 53 -1.33 1.29 25.55
N ASP A 54 -0.29 0.51 25.77
CA ASP A 54 1.10 0.93 25.78
C ASP A 54 1.96 -0.06 25.00
N PHE A 55 2.70 0.44 24.01
CA PHE A 55 3.52 -0.39 23.14
C PHE A 55 4.70 -1.04 23.86
N ASP A 56 5.33 -0.34 24.82
CA ASP A 56 6.44 -0.91 25.58
C ASP A 56 5.99 -2.02 26.51
N GLN A 57 4.79 -1.89 27.10
CA GLN A 57 4.19 -2.96 27.87
C GLN A 57 3.87 -4.17 27.00
N MET A 58 3.35 -3.96 25.78
CA MET A 58 3.11 -5.07 24.85
C MET A 58 4.42 -5.79 24.53
N LEU A 59 5.49 -5.05 24.17
CA LEU A 59 6.81 -5.63 23.86
C LEU A 59 7.47 -6.33 25.07
N ALA A 60 7.16 -5.92 26.30
CA ALA A 60 7.70 -6.52 27.51
C ALA A 60 6.97 -7.81 27.91
N ASN A 61 5.71 -7.94 27.57
CA ASN A 61 4.85 -9.04 28.04
C ASN A 61 4.59 -10.12 26.99
N GLU A 62 4.79 -9.81 25.70
CA GLU A 62 4.52 -10.75 24.61
C GLU A 62 5.81 -11.14 23.85
N GLN A 63 5.86 -12.40 23.45
CA GLN A 63 6.82 -12.84 22.46
C GLN A 63 6.21 -12.59 21.08
N ILE A 64 6.82 -11.71 20.30
CA ILE A 64 6.33 -11.27 19.00
C ILE A 64 7.38 -11.60 17.94
N ASP A 65 6.99 -12.34 16.91
CA ASP A 65 7.82 -12.60 15.74
C ASP A 65 7.65 -11.52 14.67
N ILE A 66 6.40 -11.06 14.46
CA ILE A 66 6.01 -10.08 13.46
C ILE A 66 5.21 -8.96 14.11
N LEU A 67 5.60 -7.72 13.86
CA LEU A 67 4.81 -6.53 14.17
C LEU A 67 4.25 -5.93 12.89
N ASP A 68 2.94 -5.68 12.89
CA ASP A 68 2.23 -4.91 11.88
C ASP A 68 1.96 -3.50 12.40
N ILE A 69 2.37 -2.47 11.65
CA ILE A 69 2.25 -1.07 12.05
C ILE A 69 1.21 -0.38 11.17
N THR A 70 0.05 -0.10 11.76
CA THR A 70 -1.08 0.62 11.16
C THR A 70 -1.36 1.95 11.88
N LEU A 71 -0.31 2.53 12.44
CA LEU A 71 -0.28 3.83 13.13
C LEU A 71 -0.48 5.01 12.15
N PRO A 72 -0.62 6.25 12.65
CA PRO A 72 -0.45 7.46 11.84
C PRO A 72 0.95 7.56 11.19
N THR A 73 1.00 8.05 9.96
CA THR A 73 2.21 8.10 9.12
C THR A 73 3.47 8.62 9.85
N TYR A 74 3.36 9.70 10.61
CA TYR A 74 4.50 10.31 11.29
C TYR A 74 5.14 9.44 12.38
N MET A 75 4.51 8.31 12.72
CA MET A 75 4.99 7.37 13.75
C MET A 75 5.64 6.12 13.13
N HIS A 76 5.37 5.79 11.87
CA HIS A 76 5.77 4.52 11.26
C HIS A 76 7.26 4.21 11.43
N ALA A 77 8.13 5.12 10.99
CA ALA A 77 9.57 4.88 10.98
C ALA A 77 10.16 4.67 12.39
N ASP A 78 9.73 5.42 13.38
CA ASP A 78 10.25 5.31 14.75
C ASP A 78 9.82 4.01 15.42
N PHE A 79 8.57 3.63 15.25
CA PHE A 79 8.04 2.36 15.77
C PHE A 79 8.64 1.16 15.05
N ALA A 80 8.86 1.26 13.74
CA ALA A 80 9.55 0.22 12.97
C ALA A 80 10.99 0.00 13.46
N VAL A 81 11.78 1.06 13.59
CA VAL A 81 13.16 0.96 14.12
C VAL A 81 13.16 0.36 15.53
N LYS A 82 12.24 0.78 16.39
CA LYS A 82 12.13 0.27 17.77
C LYS A 82 11.84 -1.22 17.81
N ALA A 83 10.93 -1.73 16.97
CA ALA A 83 10.61 -3.15 16.90
C ALA A 83 11.74 -3.98 16.28
N LEU A 84 12.31 -3.51 15.16
CA LEU A 84 13.45 -4.15 14.51
C LEU A 84 14.64 -4.31 15.47
N SER A 85 14.95 -3.28 16.27
CA SER A 85 16.01 -3.31 17.28
C SER A 85 15.73 -4.30 18.44
N ARG A 86 14.48 -4.74 18.60
CA ARG A 86 14.09 -5.80 19.52
C ARG A 86 14.11 -7.19 18.89
N GLY A 87 14.55 -7.29 17.63
CA GLY A 87 14.63 -8.56 16.91
C GLY A 87 13.28 -9.05 16.38
N ILE A 88 12.33 -8.14 16.10
CA ILE A 88 10.99 -8.41 15.58
C ILE A 88 10.99 -8.08 14.09
N HIS A 89 10.41 -8.93 13.24
CA HIS A 89 10.14 -8.63 11.84
C HIS A 89 9.01 -7.60 11.74
N VAL A 90 9.07 -6.67 10.78
CA VAL A 90 8.11 -5.56 10.72
C VAL A 90 7.53 -5.40 9.33
N VAL A 91 6.21 -5.37 9.24
CA VAL A 91 5.47 -4.78 8.12
C VAL A 91 4.85 -3.47 8.59
N SER A 92 4.89 -2.43 7.77
CA SER A 92 4.35 -1.12 8.14
C SER A 92 3.51 -0.55 7.02
N GLU A 93 2.37 0.02 7.36
CA GLU A 93 1.58 0.79 6.42
C GLU A 93 2.39 1.90 5.74
N LYS A 94 1.91 2.24 4.53
CA LYS A 94 2.47 3.33 3.74
C LYS A 94 1.96 4.71 4.24
N PRO A 95 2.70 5.78 3.93
CA PRO A 95 4.13 5.79 3.59
C PRO A 95 4.96 5.45 4.81
N ILE A 96 6.15 4.93 4.62
CA ILE A 96 7.04 4.68 5.77
C ILE A 96 7.39 5.99 6.50
N SER A 97 7.47 7.09 5.79
CA SER A 97 7.69 8.44 6.29
C SER A 97 7.44 9.48 5.21
N LEU A 98 7.28 10.74 5.62
CA LEU A 98 7.33 11.89 4.71
C LEU A 98 8.78 12.28 4.36
N LYS A 99 9.78 11.65 5.00
CA LYS A 99 11.20 11.97 4.87
C LYS A 99 11.94 10.84 4.17
N ARG A 100 12.71 11.19 3.13
CA ARG A 100 13.50 10.22 2.36
C ARG A 100 14.54 9.49 3.23
N GLU A 101 15.18 10.21 4.14
CA GLU A 101 16.21 9.67 5.04
C GLU A 101 15.72 8.58 5.97
N ASP A 102 14.42 8.55 6.28
CA ASP A 102 13.84 7.50 7.12
C ASP A 102 13.80 6.14 6.40
N VAL A 103 13.73 6.11 5.07
CA VAL A 103 13.81 4.86 4.30
C VAL A 103 15.12 4.14 4.62
N ALA A 104 16.25 4.82 4.44
CA ALA A 104 17.57 4.26 4.73
C ALA A 104 17.73 3.88 6.21
N ARG A 105 17.18 4.68 7.13
CA ARG A 105 17.22 4.44 8.58
C ARG A 105 16.50 3.14 8.96
N VAL A 106 15.31 2.92 8.45
CA VAL A 106 14.51 1.72 8.79
C VAL A 106 15.10 0.45 8.16
N TYR A 107 15.46 0.51 6.86
CA TYR A 107 16.10 -0.63 6.19
C TYR A 107 17.48 -0.95 6.77
N GLY A 108 18.22 0.08 7.23
CA GLY A 108 19.46 -0.09 7.99
C GLY A 108 19.24 -0.87 9.28
N ALA A 109 18.25 -0.49 10.08
CA ALA A 109 17.88 -1.19 11.31
C ALA A 109 17.45 -2.63 11.05
N ALA A 110 16.69 -2.88 9.98
CA ALA A 110 16.30 -4.24 9.58
C ALA A 110 17.53 -5.11 9.26
N LYS A 111 18.45 -4.59 8.45
CA LYS A 111 19.69 -5.25 8.07
C LYS A 111 20.59 -5.52 9.28
N GLU A 112 20.81 -4.56 10.14
CA GLU A 112 21.65 -4.67 11.33
C GLU A 112 21.16 -5.74 12.31
N ASN A 113 19.83 -5.92 12.40
CA ASN A 113 19.22 -6.90 13.29
C ASN A 113 18.85 -8.22 12.60
N GLY A 114 19.14 -8.38 11.30
CA GLY A 114 18.83 -9.59 10.53
C GLY A 114 17.33 -9.88 10.47
N LYS A 115 16.50 -8.84 10.35
CA LYS A 115 15.03 -8.94 10.34
C LYS A 115 14.44 -8.47 9.01
N CYS A 116 13.35 -9.11 8.60
CA CYS A 116 12.55 -8.65 7.47
C CYS A 116 11.86 -7.32 7.81
N PHE A 117 11.88 -6.41 6.86
CA PHE A 117 11.08 -5.19 6.87
C PHE A 117 10.42 -5.01 5.51
N MET A 118 9.15 -4.60 5.50
CA MET A 118 8.42 -4.28 4.27
C MET A 118 7.45 -3.12 4.53
N VAL A 119 7.33 -2.22 3.56
CA VAL A 119 6.27 -1.22 3.52
C VAL A 119 5.07 -1.80 2.78
N ALA A 120 3.87 -1.62 3.31
CA ALA A 120 2.61 -2.11 2.76
C ALA A 120 2.16 -1.23 1.57
N GLN A 121 2.65 -1.56 0.37
CA GLN A 121 2.24 -0.92 -0.89
C GLN A 121 1.21 -1.80 -1.59
N VAL A 122 0.00 -1.84 -1.05
CA VAL A 122 -1.05 -2.83 -1.33
C VAL A 122 -1.43 -3.01 -2.80
N LEU A 123 -1.28 -1.99 -3.64
CA LEU A 123 -1.58 -2.11 -5.07
C LEU A 123 -0.68 -3.11 -5.79
N ARG A 124 0.51 -3.39 -5.27
CA ARG A 124 1.41 -4.40 -5.84
C ARG A 124 0.86 -5.83 -5.69
N TRP A 125 -0.16 -6.03 -4.84
CA TRP A 125 -0.85 -7.31 -4.62
C TRP A 125 -2.34 -7.28 -4.97
N TRP A 126 -2.88 -6.12 -5.37
CA TRP A 126 -4.27 -6.02 -5.76
C TRP A 126 -4.48 -6.72 -7.10
N PRO A 127 -5.41 -7.68 -7.24
CA PRO A 127 -5.51 -8.56 -8.41
C PRO A 127 -5.51 -7.84 -9.77
N GLU A 128 -6.26 -6.76 -9.90
CA GLU A 128 -6.38 -5.99 -11.13
C GLU A 128 -5.08 -5.25 -11.48
N TYR A 129 -4.35 -4.78 -10.47
CA TYR A 129 -3.05 -4.14 -10.65
C TYR A 129 -1.95 -5.15 -10.95
N VAL A 130 -1.99 -6.35 -10.34
CA VAL A 130 -1.09 -7.47 -10.70
C VAL A 130 -1.27 -7.85 -12.17
N TYR A 131 -2.52 -7.95 -12.63
CA TYR A 131 -2.82 -8.22 -14.04
C TYR A 131 -2.33 -7.09 -14.97
N LEU A 132 -2.56 -5.82 -14.59
CA LEU A 132 -2.07 -4.67 -15.37
C LEU A 132 -0.55 -4.71 -15.51
N LYS A 133 0.17 -5.01 -14.41
CA LYS A 133 1.63 -5.15 -14.45
C LYS A 133 2.06 -6.29 -15.38
N ASP A 134 1.43 -7.45 -15.31
CA ASP A 134 1.71 -8.57 -16.21
C ASP A 134 1.51 -8.18 -17.70
N CYS A 135 0.45 -7.44 -18.00
CA CYS A 135 0.23 -6.95 -19.38
C CYS A 135 1.33 -6.01 -19.85
N ILE A 136 1.86 -5.13 -18.98
CA ILE A 136 2.94 -4.21 -19.30
C ILE A 136 4.26 -4.98 -19.48
N ASP A 137 4.60 -5.87 -18.54
CA ASP A 137 5.86 -6.63 -18.55
C ASP A 137 5.94 -7.61 -19.73
N SER A 138 4.85 -8.31 -20.02
CA SER A 138 4.79 -9.31 -21.11
C SER A 138 4.63 -8.69 -22.49
N GLY A 139 4.20 -7.41 -22.58
CA GLY A 139 3.84 -6.79 -23.85
C GLY A 139 2.63 -7.43 -24.53
N ARG A 140 1.78 -8.13 -23.80
CA ARG A 140 0.61 -8.91 -24.27
C ARG A 140 -0.29 -8.14 -25.24
N PHE A 141 -0.46 -6.84 -25.01
CA PHE A 141 -1.30 -5.96 -25.83
C PHE A 141 -0.49 -4.87 -26.56
N GLY A 142 0.80 -5.12 -26.80
CA GLY A 142 1.72 -4.11 -27.31
C GLY A 142 2.16 -3.13 -26.23
N LYS A 143 2.71 -1.98 -26.64
CA LYS A 143 3.20 -0.96 -25.70
C LYS A 143 2.05 -0.22 -25.05
N LEU A 144 2.26 0.21 -23.80
CA LEU A 144 1.40 1.21 -23.17
C LEU A 144 1.54 2.54 -23.91
N VAL A 145 0.43 3.12 -24.32
CA VAL A 145 0.34 4.40 -25.05
C VAL A 145 -0.02 5.53 -24.11
N SER A 146 -1.11 5.35 -23.37
CA SER A 146 -1.60 6.35 -22.41
C SER A 146 -2.41 5.69 -21.29
N GLY A 147 -2.61 6.45 -20.20
CA GLY A 147 -3.44 5.98 -19.11
C GLY A 147 -4.01 7.09 -18.25
N THR A 148 -5.01 6.73 -17.48
CA THR A 148 -5.54 7.56 -16.40
C THR A 148 -5.70 6.73 -15.15
N MET A 149 -5.34 7.29 -13.99
CA MET A 149 -5.59 6.72 -12.67
C MET A 149 -6.32 7.77 -11.83
N THR A 150 -7.34 7.35 -11.12
CA THR A 150 -8.14 8.25 -10.27
C THR A 150 -8.29 7.63 -8.89
N ARG A 151 -8.02 8.42 -7.86
CA ARG A 151 -8.15 8.02 -6.45
C ARG A 151 -8.70 9.17 -5.64
N ILE A 152 -10.01 9.16 -5.43
CA ILE A 152 -10.75 10.27 -4.83
C ILE A 152 -11.63 9.81 -3.68
N GLY A 153 -11.95 10.73 -2.78
CA GLY A 153 -12.87 10.47 -1.68
C GLY A 153 -13.23 11.71 -0.90
N ALA A 154 -14.03 11.56 0.13
CA ALA A 154 -14.27 12.63 1.08
C ALA A 154 -13.03 12.89 1.93
N ILE A 155 -12.82 14.15 2.34
CA ILE A 155 -11.78 14.48 3.32
C ILE A 155 -12.01 13.71 4.62
N PRO A 156 -10.98 13.07 5.22
CA PRO A 156 -11.14 12.32 6.45
C PRO A 156 -11.34 13.25 7.64
N VAL A 157 -12.57 13.28 8.18
CA VAL A 157 -12.97 14.16 9.31
C VAL A 157 -12.92 13.45 10.67
N SER A 158 -12.69 12.13 10.69
CA SER A 158 -12.77 11.31 11.92
C SER A 158 -11.43 10.71 12.32
N SER A 159 -10.31 11.19 11.76
CA SER A 159 -8.99 10.72 12.18
C SER A 159 -8.65 11.18 13.60
N TRP A 160 -7.95 10.32 14.36
CA TRP A 160 -7.52 10.67 15.72
C TRP A 160 -6.71 11.96 15.72
N ASP A 161 -7.10 12.92 16.58
CA ASP A 161 -6.44 14.23 16.69
C ASP A 161 -6.26 14.95 15.32
N ASN A 162 -7.17 14.69 14.38
CA ASN A 162 -7.15 15.23 13.01
C ASN A 162 -5.80 15.08 12.27
N TRP A 163 -4.98 14.06 12.61
CA TRP A 163 -3.65 13.91 12.05
C TRP A 163 -3.62 13.83 10.53
N MET A 164 -4.66 13.27 9.90
CA MET A 164 -4.72 13.16 8.44
C MET A 164 -4.82 14.52 7.74
N GLN A 165 -5.42 15.52 8.38
CA GLN A 165 -5.54 16.88 7.85
C GLN A 165 -4.36 17.79 8.22
N ASP A 166 -3.34 17.25 8.90
CA ASP A 166 -2.10 17.98 9.20
C ASP A 166 -1.02 17.60 8.18
N PRO A 167 -0.59 18.54 7.32
CA PRO A 167 0.40 18.26 6.27
C PRO A 167 1.76 17.80 6.81
N ASN A 168 2.11 18.15 8.05
CA ASN A 168 3.37 17.72 8.66
C ASN A 168 3.30 16.30 9.23
N ARG A 169 2.09 15.77 9.45
CA ARG A 169 1.87 14.44 10.01
C ARG A 169 1.49 13.41 8.97
N SER A 170 0.65 13.77 8.02
CA SER A 170 0.14 12.85 6.99
C SER A 170 0.74 13.08 5.60
N GLY A 171 1.17 14.32 5.30
CA GLY A 171 1.47 14.74 3.93
C GLY A 171 0.24 14.92 3.07
N MET A 172 -0.98 14.74 3.63
CA MET A 172 -2.29 14.89 3.00
C MET A 172 -2.45 14.04 1.71
N VAL A 173 -3.24 14.50 0.74
CA VAL A 173 -3.54 13.76 -0.50
C VAL A 173 -2.30 13.20 -1.21
N PRO A 174 -1.19 13.94 -1.34
CA PRO A 174 0.01 13.41 -2.00
C PRO A 174 0.57 12.14 -1.39
N PHE A 175 0.63 12.08 -0.06
CA PHE A 175 1.19 10.93 0.67
C PHE A 175 0.14 9.96 1.19
N ASP A 176 -1.16 10.30 1.09
CA ASP A 176 -2.22 9.36 1.46
C ASP A 176 -2.84 8.67 0.24
N LEU A 177 -3.27 9.43 -0.76
CA LEU A 177 -3.95 8.90 -1.94
C LEU A 177 -3.02 8.75 -3.15
N HIS A 178 -2.38 9.83 -3.57
CA HIS A 178 -1.58 9.86 -4.81
C HIS A 178 -0.39 8.88 -4.77
N ILE A 179 0.17 8.68 -3.60
CA ILE A 179 1.29 7.74 -3.38
C ILE A 179 1.02 6.33 -3.92
N HIS A 180 -0.21 5.84 -3.82
CA HIS A 180 -0.56 4.51 -4.29
C HIS A 180 -0.36 4.35 -5.79
N ASP A 181 -0.90 5.29 -6.57
CA ASP A 181 -0.82 5.24 -8.03
C ASP A 181 0.61 5.53 -8.50
N LEU A 182 1.29 6.47 -7.87
CA LEU A 182 2.69 6.78 -8.17
C LEU A 182 3.63 5.61 -7.84
N ASP A 183 3.44 4.96 -6.68
CA ASP A 183 4.22 3.78 -6.30
C ASP A 183 4.04 2.65 -7.33
N PHE A 184 2.80 2.37 -7.72
CA PHE A 184 2.51 1.35 -8.72
C PHE A 184 3.16 1.66 -10.07
N LEU A 185 3.11 2.92 -10.52
CA LEU A 185 3.75 3.35 -11.75
C LEU A 185 5.28 3.23 -11.70
N ILE A 186 5.89 3.63 -10.57
CA ILE A 186 7.35 3.48 -10.36
C ILE A 186 7.75 2.00 -10.33
N TYR A 187 7.00 1.17 -9.61
CA TYR A 187 7.21 -0.27 -9.54
C TYR A 187 7.14 -0.95 -10.91
N THR A 188 6.26 -0.45 -11.79
CA THR A 188 6.00 -1.07 -13.09
C THR A 188 6.89 -0.52 -14.20
N MET A 189 7.16 0.79 -14.21
CA MET A 189 7.81 1.49 -15.33
C MET A 189 9.04 2.30 -14.91
N GLY A 190 9.40 2.32 -13.64
CA GLY A 190 10.49 3.12 -13.09
C GLY A 190 10.11 4.58 -12.82
N LYS A 191 11.09 5.40 -12.41
CA LYS A 191 10.87 6.82 -12.08
C LYS A 191 10.41 7.60 -13.31
N PRO A 192 9.26 8.32 -13.24
CA PRO A 192 8.75 9.12 -14.35
C PRO A 192 9.46 10.48 -14.50
N GLU A 193 9.28 11.10 -15.68
CA GLU A 193 9.40 12.53 -15.83
C GLU A 193 8.02 13.19 -15.63
N ILE A 194 8.00 14.41 -15.06
CA ILE A 194 6.77 15.17 -14.80
C ILE A 194 6.49 16.07 -16.01
N ASP A 195 5.43 15.79 -16.77
CA ASP A 195 5.03 16.61 -17.91
C ASP A 195 4.15 17.79 -17.48
N HIS A 196 3.14 17.54 -16.64
CA HIS A 196 2.22 18.56 -16.11
C HIS A 196 1.84 18.26 -14.68
N VAL A 197 1.61 19.32 -13.93
CA VAL A 197 1.12 19.24 -12.56
C VAL A 197 0.18 20.39 -12.24
N PHE A 198 -0.88 20.08 -11.47
CA PHE A 198 -1.77 21.02 -10.84
C PHE A 198 -2.12 20.48 -9.46
N HIS A 199 -1.79 21.18 -8.39
CA HIS A 199 -1.88 20.62 -7.05
C HIS A 199 -2.25 21.63 -5.96
N GLY A 200 -2.81 21.12 -4.89
CA GLY A 200 -2.93 21.69 -3.56
C GLY A 200 -2.59 20.62 -2.52
N MET A 201 -2.95 20.84 -1.27
CA MET A 201 -2.71 19.84 -0.23
C MET A 201 -3.79 18.74 -0.23
N ASP A 202 -5.00 19.06 -0.69
CA ASP A 202 -6.16 18.19 -0.73
C ASP A 202 -6.54 17.72 -2.16
N TYR A 203 -5.74 18.08 -3.15
CA TYR A 203 -5.87 17.55 -4.51
C TYR A 203 -4.52 17.52 -5.22
N MET A 204 -4.36 16.59 -6.17
CA MET A 204 -3.20 16.47 -7.02
C MET A 204 -3.61 15.91 -8.38
N HIS A 205 -3.27 16.64 -9.45
CA HIS A 205 -3.41 16.21 -10.83
C HIS A 205 -2.04 16.26 -11.48
N THR A 206 -1.56 15.13 -11.96
CA THR A 206 -0.24 15.02 -12.59
C THR A 206 -0.34 14.30 -13.92
N VAL A 207 0.54 14.63 -14.85
CA VAL A 207 0.79 13.81 -16.03
C VAL A 207 2.24 13.36 -15.97
N TYR A 208 2.42 12.06 -15.79
CA TYR A 208 3.73 11.41 -15.77
C TYR A 208 4.08 10.88 -17.16
N ARG A 209 5.36 11.02 -17.53
CA ARG A 209 5.91 10.53 -18.78
C ARG A 209 6.87 9.37 -18.54
N PHE A 210 6.64 8.27 -19.26
CA PHE A 210 7.48 7.06 -19.29
C PHE A 210 7.87 6.79 -20.76
N GLY A 211 8.98 7.37 -21.20
CA GLY A 211 9.33 7.37 -22.61
C GLY A 211 8.28 8.08 -23.48
N GLU A 212 7.58 7.35 -24.34
CA GLU A 212 6.49 7.89 -25.17
C GLU A 212 5.13 7.85 -24.49
N ALA A 213 4.95 6.96 -23.49
CA ALA A 213 3.68 6.83 -22.77
C ALA A 213 3.42 8.00 -21.84
N ARG A 214 2.14 8.32 -21.64
CA ARG A 214 1.64 9.33 -20.69
C ARG A 214 0.59 8.72 -19.77
N VAL A 215 0.73 8.94 -18.46
CA VAL A 215 -0.28 8.55 -17.49
C VAL A 215 -0.69 9.76 -16.67
N ALA A 216 -1.97 10.11 -16.76
CA ALA A 216 -2.57 11.16 -15.95
C ALA A 216 -3.07 10.54 -14.63
N CYS A 217 -2.71 11.16 -13.51
CA CYS A 217 -3.17 10.75 -12.18
C CYS A 217 -3.95 11.88 -11.52
N GLU A 218 -5.13 11.54 -11.00
CA GLU A 218 -5.97 12.41 -10.20
C GLU A 218 -6.11 11.82 -8.80
N ALA A 219 -5.77 12.61 -7.77
CA ALA A 219 -6.05 12.28 -6.39
C ALA A 219 -6.66 13.48 -5.69
N ALA A 220 -7.75 13.27 -4.94
CA ALA A 220 -8.43 14.38 -4.25
C ALA A 220 -9.21 13.94 -3.02
N TRP A 221 -9.20 14.80 -2.01
CA TRP A 221 -10.14 14.81 -0.91
C TRP A 221 -11.16 15.94 -1.11
N PHE A 222 -12.41 15.59 -1.30
CA PHE A 222 -13.47 16.57 -1.43
C PHE A 222 -14.05 16.96 -0.06
N HIS A 223 -14.36 18.25 0.11
CA HIS A 223 -15.09 18.76 1.27
C HIS A 223 -16.60 18.49 1.11
N ALA A 224 -16.93 17.27 0.70
CA ALA A 224 -18.28 16.77 0.45
C ALA A 224 -18.29 15.24 0.64
N PRO A 225 -19.45 14.61 0.90
CA PRO A 225 -19.54 13.17 1.17
C PRO A 225 -19.40 12.33 -0.12
N VAL A 226 -18.32 12.53 -0.85
CA VAL A 226 -17.96 11.75 -2.04
C VAL A 226 -17.50 10.38 -1.58
N GLN A 227 -18.06 9.32 -2.17
CA GLN A 227 -17.62 7.96 -1.89
C GLN A 227 -16.19 7.74 -2.42
N PHE A 228 -15.41 6.95 -1.69
CA PHE A 228 -14.08 6.57 -2.14
C PHE A 228 -14.17 5.81 -3.46
N SER A 229 -13.33 6.21 -4.41
CA SER A 229 -13.19 5.57 -5.71
C SER A 229 -11.73 5.49 -6.10
N ALA A 230 -11.31 4.28 -6.51
CA ALA A 230 -9.99 4.02 -7.06
C ALA A 230 -10.17 3.29 -8.40
N THR A 231 -9.74 3.91 -9.49
CA THR A 231 -9.96 3.40 -10.84
C THR A 231 -8.74 3.62 -11.72
N PHE A 232 -8.63 2.83 -12.77
CA PHE A 232 -7.71 3.14 -13.85
C PHE A 232 -8.29 2.80 -15.22
N ARG A 233 -7.78 3.47 -16.27
CA ARG A 233 -7.95 3.10 -17.67
C ARG A 233 -6.61 3.22 -18.37
N MET A 234 -6.13 2.11 -18.93
CA MET A 234 -4.83 2.02 -19.59
C MET A 234 -4.99 1.60 -21.05
N GLN A 235 -4.52 2.43 -21.95
CA GLN A 235 -4.56 2.20 -23.41
C GLN A 235 -3.24 1.61 -23.87
N PHE A 236 -3.29 0.42 -24.41
CA PHE A 236 -2.20 -0.25 -25.12
C PHE A 236 -2.39 -0.11 -26.63
N GLU A 237 -1.40 -0.53 -27.42
CA GLU A 237 -1.50 -0.52 -28.90
C GLU A 237 -2.69 -1.36 -29.39
N HIS A 238 -3.02 -2.48 -28.73
CA HIS A 238 -4.03 -3.45 -29.19
C HIS A 238 -5.18 -3.70 -28.19
N ALA A 239 -5.21 -3.01 -27.08
CA ALA A 239 -6.28 -3.16 -26.08
C ALA A 239 -6.40 -1.92 -25.18
N VAL A 240 -7.56 -1.81 -24.50
CA VAL A 240 -7.77 -0.91 -23.37
C VAL A 240 -8.17 -1.74 -22.14
N LEU A 241 -7.46 -1.56 -21.04
CA LEU A 241 -7.81 -2.11 -19.76
C LEU A 241 -8.51 -1.04 -18.91
N GLU A 242 -9.66 -1.38 -18.34
CA GLU A 242 -10.42 -0.47 -17.49
C GLU A 242 -10.83 -1.16 -16.19
N PHE A 243 -10.35 -0.65 -15.07
CA PHE A 243 -10.78 -1.01 -13.73
C PHE A 243 -11.65 0.12 -13.17
N ASN A 244 -12.89 -0.21 -12.83
CA ASN A 244 -13.89 0.76 -12.35
C ASN A 244 -14.09 0.75 -10.82
N GLY A 245 -13.18 0.11 -10.08
CA GLY A 245 -13.27 -0.07 -8.62
C GLY A 245 -14.01 -1.33 -8.18
N MET A 246 -14.69 -2.06 -9.09
CA MET A 246 -15.41 -3.30 -8.80
C MET A 246 -14.97 -4.45 -9.68
N GLY A 247 -14.47 -4.18 -10.87
CA GLY A 247 -14.04 -5.22 -11.82
C GLY A 247 -13.20 -4.65 -12.95
N LEU A 248 -12.45 -5.53 -13.59
CA LEU A 248 -11.56 -5.21 -14.71
C LEU A 248 -12.20 -5.65 -16.02
N LYS A 249 -12.21 -4.77 -17.00
CA LYS A 249 -12.63 -5.05 -18.39
C LYS A 249 -11.47 -4.83 -19.34
N ILE A 250 -11.38 -5.69 -20.35
CA ILE A 250 -10.42 -5.62 -21.43
C ILE A 250 -11.19 -5.43 -22.73
N TYR A 251 -10.99 -4.30 -23.39
CA TYR A 251 -11.53 -3.97 -24.71
C TYR A 251 -10.44 -4.24 -25.74
N LYS A 252 -10.63 -5.20 -26.65
CA LYS A 252 -9.65 -5.63 -27.64
C LYS A 252 -9.92 -4.97 -28.99
N GLU A 253 -8.90 -4.89 -29.85
CA GLU A 253 -8.98 -4.28 -31.18
C GLU A 253 -9.95 -5.01 -32.14
N ASP A 254 -10.26 -6.29 -31.88
CA ASP A 254 -11.27 -7.07 -32.61
C ASP A 254 -12.72 -6.76 -32.17
N TRP A 255 -12.91 -5.70 -31.38
CA TRP A 255 -14.20 -5.26 -30.81
C TRP A 255 -14.83 -6.23 -29.81
N THR A 256 -14.08 -7.18 -29.32
CA THR A 256 -14.52 -8.02 -28.18
C THR A 256 -14.23 -7.33 -26.84
N VAL A 257 -15.08 -7.65 -25.83
CA VAL A 257 -14.93 -7.18 -24.47
C VAL A 257 -14.85 -8.39 -23.55
N GLN A 258 -13.77 -8.49 -22.80
CA GLN A 258 -13.60 -9.53 -21.78
C GLN A 258 -13.80 -8.91 -20.40
N ASP A 259 -14.68 -9.52 -19.61
CA ASP A 259 -14.93 -9.13 -18.23
C ASP A 259 -14.15 -10.08 -17.29
N MET A 260 -13.26 -9.53 -16.49
CA MET A 260 -12.36 -10.25 -15.58
C MET A 260 -12.91 -10.29 -14.16
N GLN A 261 -14.20 -10.56 -13.98
CA GLN A 261 -14.83 -10.56 -12.65
C GLN A 261 -14.36 -11.69 -11.72
N THR A 262 -13.73 -12.74 -12.28
CA THR A 262 -13.25 -13.88 -11.49
C THR A 262 -11.98 -14.47 -12.07
N ALA A 263 -11.24 -15.14 -11.23
CA ALA A 263 -10.02 -15.89 -11.60
C ALA A 263 -10.24 -16.96 -12.67
N SER A 264 -11.46 -17.43 -12.89
CA SER A 264 -11.79 -18.40 -13.92
C SER A 264 -11.72 -17.88 -15.36
N ASN A 265 -11.61 -16.56 -15.54
CA ASN A 265 -11.55 -15.90 -16.85
C ASN A 265 -10.13 -15.43 -17.22
N ILE A 266 -9.11 -15.88 -16.50
CA ILE A 266 -7.72 -15.52 -16.75
C ILE A 266 -7.21 -16.28 -17.95
N GLU A 267 -6.54 -15.56 -18.87
CA GLU A 267 -5.88 -16.18 -20.01
C GLU A 267 -4.75 -17.12 -19.56
N GLU A 268 -4.53 -18.20 -20.30
CA GLU A 268 -3.49 -19.19 -19.99
C GLU A 268 -2.12 -18.53 -19.85
N GLY A 269 -1.43 -18.78 -18.73
CA GLY A 269 -0.10 -18.23 -18.42
C GLY A 269 -0.09 -16.92 -17.67
N CYS A 270 -1.26 -16.36 -17.29
CA CYS A 270 -1.33 -15.18 -16.42
C CYS A 270 -1.64 -15.56 -14.97
N TYR A 271 -0.85 -15.10 -14.03
CA TYR A 271 -1.12 -15.26 -12.59
C TYR A 271 -1.90 -14.05 -12.07
N VAL A 272 -3.08 -14.30 -11.51
CA VAL A 272 -3.85 -13.30 -10.77
C VAL A 272 -4.18 -13.85 -9.40
N PRO A 273 -3.84 -13.13 -8.31
CA PRO A 273 -4.18 -13.57 -6.96
C PRO A 273 -5.69 -13.79 -6.79
N GLN A 274 -6.06 -14.82 -6.04
CA GLN A 274 -7.46 -15.17 -5.75
C GLN A 274 -8.01 -14.43 -4.53
N SER A 275 -7.14 -13.83 -3.73
CA SER A 275 -7.47 -13.12 -2.51
C SER A 275 -7.31 -11.62 -2.69
N ASP A 276 -7.87 -10.85 -1.77
CA ASP A 276 -7.69 -9.39 -1.76
C ASP A 276 -6.22 -8.98 -1.50
N GLY A 277 -5.90 -7.74 -1.87
CA GLY A 277 -4.53 -7.22 -1.81
C GLY A 277 -3.92 -7.26 -0.42
N TYR A 278 -4.68 -6.96 0.64
CA TYR A 278 -4.16 -6.95 2.02
C TYR A 278 -3.75 -8.34 2.50
N PHE A 279 -4.58 -9.35 2.20
CA PHE A 279 -4.20 -10.73 2.51
C PHE A 279 -2.96 -11.17 1.73
N ASN A 280 -2.91 -10.88 0.43
CA ASN A 280 -1.79 -11.29 -0.42
C ASN A 280 -0.48 -10.62 0.03
N GLU A 281 -0.53 -9.35 0.39
CA GLU A 281 0.59 -8.56 0.87
C GLU A 281 1.17 -9.12 2.18
N LEU A 282 0.32 -9.30 3.18
CA LEU A 282 0.73 -9.84 4.47
C LEU A 282 1.17 -11.31 4.36
N ARG A 283 0.53 -12.11 3.49
CA ARG A 283 0.93 -13.48 3.19
C ARG A 283 2.34 -13.55 2.61
N TYR A 284 2.64 -12.70 1.61
CA TYR A 284 3.98 -12.60 1.05
C TYR A 284 5.03 -12.25 2.11
N PHE A 285 4.73 -11.30 2.99
CA PHE A 285 5.64 -10.94 4.08
C PHE A 285 5.90 -12.11 5.03
N VAL A 286 4.85 -12.82 5.44
CA VAL A 286 4.96 -14.01 6.32
C VAL A 286 5.78 -15.11 5.64
N ASP A 287 5.61 -15.34 4.34
CA ASP A 287 6.39 -16.34 3.61
C ASP A 287 7.87 -15.95 3.56
N CYS A 288 8.20 -14.69 3.34
CA CYS A 288 9.57 -14.18 3.44
C CYS A 288 10.18 -14.43 4.82
N VAL A 289 9.44 -14.15 5.90
CA VAL A 289 9.89 -14.40 7.28
C VAL A 289 10.15 -15.89 7.51
N LYS A 290 9.26 -16.78 7.06
CA LYS A 290 9.39 -18.23 7.24
C LYS A 290 10.55 -18.82 6.45
N GLU A 291 10.81 -18.27 5.27
CA GLU A 291 11.93 -18.69 4.41
C GLU A 291 13.27 -18.05 4.82
N GLY A 292 13.26 -17.10 5.74
CA GLY A 292 14.44 -16.33 6.14
C GLY A 292 14.99 -15.46 5.02
N LYS A 293 14.13 -15.01 4.09
CA LYS A 293 14.47 -14.16 2.95
C LYS A 293 13.98 -12.73 3.18
N MET A 294 14.77 -11.75 2.75
CA MET A 294 14.30 -10.36 2.77
C MET A 294 13.20 -10.15 1.71
N PRO A 295 12.14 -9.38 2.02
CA PRO A 295 11.15 -8.99 1.00
C PRO A 295 11.81 -8.19 -0.13
N GLU A 296 11.71 -8.68 -1.37
CA GLU A 296 12.37 -8.05 -2.52
C GLU A 296 11.42 -7.26 -3.41
N ILE A 297 10.12 -7.47 -3.28
CA ILE A 297 9.11 -6.81 -4.13
C ILE A 297 9.00 -5.30 -3.85
N ILE A 298 9.40 -4.84 -2.66
CA ILE A 298 9.48 -3.43 -2.28
C ILE A 298 10.95 -3.05 -2.10
N GLN A 299 11.48 -2.28 -3.04
CA GLN A 299 12.87 -1.83 -2.97
C GLN A 299 12.98 -0.46 -2.29
N PRO A 300 13.97 -0.24 -1.40
CA PRO A 300 14.20 1.07 -0.79
C PRO A 300 14.32 2.21 -1.81
N SER A 301 14.98 1.95 -2.94
CA SER A 301 15.16 2.92 -4.01
C SER A 301 13.85 3.36 -4.67
N GLU A 302 12.86 2.49 -4.73
CA GLU A 302 11.52 2.81 -5.25
C GLU A 302 10.77 3.72 -4.26
N LEU A 303 10.81 3.41 -2.96
CA LEU A 303 10.22 4.25 -1.91
C LEU A 303 10.86 5.64 -1.89
N GLU A 304 12.17 5.72 -2.03
CA GLU A 304 12.89 6.98 -2.17
C GLU A 304 12.46 7.75 -3.42
N ALA A 305 12.33 7.05 -4.57
CA ALA A 305 11.89 7.66 -5.81
C ALA A 305 10.45 8.20 -5.71
N VAL A 306 9.55 7.50 -5.01
CA VAL A 306 8.19 7.97 -4.73
C VAL A 306 8.21 9.28 -3.94
N ILE A 307 8.94 9.32 -2.82
CA ILE A 307 9.05 10.53 -1.98
C ILE A 307 9.67 11.69 -2.76
N ASP A 308 10.75 11.43 -3.50
CA ASP A 308 11.42 12.44 -4.31
C ASP A 308 10.51 12.99 -5.41
N THR A 309 9.76 12.12 -6.11
CA THR A 309 8.82 12.54 -7.17
C THR A 309 7.69 13.40 -6.60
N ILE A 310 7.10 13.03 -5.45
CA ILE A 310 6.09 13.86 -4.78
C ILE A 310 6.67 15.24 -4.44
N ARG A 311 7.90 15.31 -3.93
CA ARG A 311 8.57 16.57 -3.63
C ARG A 311 8.89 17.40 -4.88
N GLU A 312 9.30 16.74 -5.97
CA GLU A 312 9.52 17.39 -7.27
C GLU A 312 8.22 18.02 -7.80
N VAL A 313 7.07 17.32 -7.66
CA VAL A 313 5.76 17.86 -8.01
C VAL A 313 5.46 19.15 -7.26
N TYR A 314 5.71 19.18 -5.94
CA TYR A 314 5.49 20.40 -5.13
C TYR A 314 6.46 21.54 -5.45
N ALA A 315 7.63 21.26 -5.95
CA ALA A 315 8.60 22.27 -6.36
C ALA A 315 8.25 22.87 -7.74
N THR A 316 7.39 22.23 -8.52
CA THR A 316 6.94 22.71 -9.83
C THR A 316 5.86 23.78 -9.63
N LYS A 317 6.06 24.99 -10.19
CA LYS A 317 5.14 26.13 -10.05
C LYS A 317 4.12 26.15 -11.19
#